data_b520bffab95015d51b629b0f948cb3c0
#
_entry.id   b520bffab95015d51b629b0f948cb3c0
#
_cell.length_a   1.000
_cell.length_b   1.000
_cell.length_c   1.000
_cell.angle_alpha   90.00
_cell.angle_beta   90.00
_cell.angle_gamma   90.00
#
_symmetry.space_group_name_H-M   'P 1'
#
loop_
_entity.id
_entity.type
_entity.pdbx_description
1 polymer ?
#
loop_
_entity_poly.entity_id
_entity_poly.type
_entity_poly.pdbx_seq_one_letter_code
_entity_poly.pdbx_strand_id
1 'polypeptide(L)'
;MKRQIFNKYDKSKIAALPRAVFEGRIVVLLSPYETKKAVDFLLSQTILGVDTETRPSFKRGVNHKVSLLQVACHNICFLFRLNHTGITPDIIRLLEDTSVPKIGLSWHDDLNMLHKLADFKAGNFIDLQKCVGEIGIEDLSLQKIYANIFGGKISKGQQLTNWESDVL
;
A
#
# COMPACT_ATOMS: atom_id res chain seq x y z
N MET A 1 4.67 -6.67 28.27
CA MET A 1 6.12 -6.37 28.16
C MET A 1 6.30 -5.17 27.23
N LYS A 2 7.02 -4.11 27.66
CA LYS A 2 7.41 -3.03 26.76
C LYS A 2 8.45 -3.59 25.78
N ARG A 3 8.17 -3.53 24.48
CA ARG A 3 9.10 -3.98 23.46
C ARG A 3 10.19 -2.94 23.26
N GLN A 4 11.44 -3.37 23.14
CA GLN A 4 12.56 -2.50 22.82
C GLN A 4 12.51 -2.16 21.32
N ILE A 5 12.54 -0.88 20.99
CA ILE A 5 12.67 -0.36 19.62
C ILE A 5 14.15 -0.10 19.37
N PHE A 6 14.65 -0.50 18.21
CA PHE A 6 16.04 -0.35 17.76
C PHE A 6 16.11 0.69 16.65
N ASN A 7 17.20 1.44 16.56
CA ASN A 7 17.44 2.35 15.44
C ASN A 7 17.49 1.57 14.12
N LYS A 8 18.17 0.42 14.11
CA LYS A 8 18.23 -0.51 12.97
C LYS A 8 17.91 -1.93 13.45
N TYR A 9 16.98 -2.57 12.78
CA TYR A 9 16.61 -3.95 13.07
C TYR A 9 17.49 -4.93 12.31
N ASP A 10 18.01 -5.92 13.01
CA ASP A 10 18.84 -6.98 12.42
C ASP A 10 18.01 -7.86 11.48
N LYS A 11 18.30 -7.79 10.18
CA LYS A 11 17.59 -8.55 9.14
C LYS A 11 17.64 -10.07 9.37
N SER A 12 18.73 -10.58 9.94
CA SER A 12 18.89 -12.03 10.23
C SER A 12 17.85 -12.57 11.21
N LYS A 13 17.37 -11.71 12.12
CA LYS A 13 16.36 -12.07 13.12
C LYS A 13 14.94 -12.14 12.56
N ILE A 14 14.68 -11.54 11.39
CA ILE A 14 13.32 -11.49 10.81
C ILE A 14 12.81 -12.89 10.44
N ALA A 15 13.70 -13.79 10.00
CA ALA A 15 13.31 -15.12 9.56
C ALA A 15 12.60 -15.93 10.67
N ALA A 16 13.02 -15.75 11.92
CA ALA A 16 12.48 -16.44 13.10
C ALA A 16 11.18 -15.82 13.66
N LEU A 17 10.77 -14.65 13.18
CA LEU A 17 9.56 -13.99 13.66
C LEU A 17 8.29 -14.68 13.15
N PRO A 18 7.19 -14.62 13.91
CA PRO A 18 5.89 -15.09 13.44
C PRO A 18 5.44 -14.31 12.20
N ARG A 19 4.80 -15.00 11.27
CA ARG A 19 4.29 -14.37 10.05
C ARG A 19 3.14 -13.43 10.39
N ALA A 20 3.24 -12.19 9.92
CA ALA A 20 2.11 -11.26 9.91
C ALA A 20 1.15 -11.65 8.78
N VAL A 21 -0.13 -11.77 9.12
CA VAL A 21 -1.22 -12.05 8.18
C VAL A 21 -2.28 -10.98 8.37
N PHE A 22 -2.84 -10.50 7.29
CA PHE A 22 -4.03 -9.65 7.36
C PHE A 22 -5.25 -10.54 7.64
N GLU A 23 -5.85 -10.36 8.81
CA GLU A 23 -7.00 -11.16 9.27
C GLU A 23 -8.35 -10.59 8.81
N GLY A 24 -8.34 -9.42 8.17
CA GLY A 24 -9.51 -8.74 7.68
C GLY A 24 -10.04 -9.31 6.36
N ARG A 25 -11.15 -8.75 5.91
CA ARG A 25 -11.76 -9.10 4.62
C ARG A 25 -10.99 -8.45 3.47
N ILE A 26 -10.73 -9.21 2.41
CA ILE A 26 -10.16 -8.70 1.15
C ILE A 26 -11.26 -8.69 0.10
N VAL A 27 -11.46 -7.56 -0.56
CA VAL A 27 -12.47 -7.35 -1.61
C VAL A 27 -11.78 -6.89 -2.88
N VAL A 28 -11.92 -7.67 -3.95
CA VAL A 28 -11.41 -7.32 -5.28
C VAL A 28 -12.48 -6.53 -6.04
N LEU A 29 -12.11 -5.41 -6.62
CA LEU A 29 -12.99 -4.50 -7.35
C LEU A 29 -12.66 -4.52 -8.83
N LEU A 30 -13.64 -4.87 -9.65
CA LEU A 30 -13.49 -5.07 -11.09
C LEU A 30 -14.37 -4.09 -11.91
N SER A 31 -15.22 -3.29 -11.27
CA SER A 31 -16.14 -2.39 -11.94
C SER A 31 -16.16 -0.98 -11.34
N PRO A 32 -16.50 0.06 -12.13
CA PRO A 32 -16.68 1.42 -11.61
C PRO A 32 -17.74 1.53 -10.51
N TYR A 33 -18.81 0.73 -10.59
CA TYR A 33 -19.87 0.74 -9.59
C TYR A 33 -19.41 0.24 -8.22
N GLU A 34 -18.65 -0.87 -8.20
CA GLU A 34 -18.04 -1.39 -6.97
C GLU A 34 -17.01 -0.41 -6.41
N THR A 35 -16.20 0.18 -7.29
CA THR A 35 -15.22 1.22 -6.98
C THR A 35 -15.87 2.38 -6.24
N LYS A 36 -16.99 2.91 -6.75
CA LYS A 36 -17.72 4.01 -6.11
C LYS A 36 -18.13 3.66 -4.68
N LYS A 37 -18.74 2.50 -4.48
CA LYS A 37 -19.18 2.05 -3.14
C LYS A 37 -18.02 1.89 -2.17
N ALA A 38 -16.91 1.32 -2.64
CA ALA A 38 -15.70 1.15 -1.84
C ALA A 38 -15.10 2.52 -1.44
N VAL A 39 -15.04 3.47 -2.36
CA VAL A 39 -14.54 4.82 -2.08
C VAL A 39 -15.44 5.57 -1.11
N ASP A 40 -16.77 5.49 -1.27
CA ASP A 40 -17.72 6.10 -0.31
C ASP A 40 -17.51 5.54 1.11
N PHE A 41 -17.27 4.24 1.24
CA PHE A 41 -16.95 3.60 2.52
C PHE A 41 -15.57 4.05 3.06
N LEU A 42 -14.53 4.06 2.21
CA LEU A 42 -13.17 4.42 2.61
C LEU A 42 -13.07 5.87 3.09
N LEU A 43 -13.78 6.80 2.44
CA LEU A 43 -13.80 8.22 2.83
C LEU A 43 -14.60 8.48 4.12
N SER A 44 -15.30 7.49 4.66
CA SER A 44 -15.92 7.56 6.00
C SER A 44 -15.00 7.05 7.11
N GLN A 45 -13.81 6.56 6.78
CA GLN A 45 -12.85 6.02 7.75
C GLN A 45 -11.96 7.13 8.31
N THR A 46 -11.31 6.86 9.44
CA THR A 46 -10.41 7.82 10.11
C THR A 46 -8.99 7.81 9.57
N ILE A 47 -8.55 6.69 8.98
CA ILE A 47 -7.20 6.48 8.47
C ILE A 47 -7.21 5.33 7.47
N LEU A 48 -6.39 5.43 6.43
CA LEU A 48 -6.24 4.40 5.40
C LEU A 48 -4.77 4.00 5.26
N GLY A 49 -4.52 2.70 5.13
CA GLY A 49 -3.26 2.16 4.64
C GLY A 49 -3.35 1.99 3.13
N VAL A 50 -2.35 2.46 2.39
CA VAL A 50 -2.40 2.44 0.92
C VAL A 50 -1.08 1.96 0.37
N ASP A 51 -1.14 1.18 -0.73
CA ASP A 51 0.03 0.70 -1.48
C ASP A 51 -0.34 0.52 -2.95
N THR A 52 0.65 0.48 -3.84
CA THR A 52 0.44 0.18 -5.26
C THR A 52 1.27 -1.02 -5.70
N GLU A 53 0.76 -1.74 -6.71
CA GLU A 53 1.48 -2.85 -7.30
C GLU A 53 1.57 -2.71 -8.82
N THR A 54 2.77 -2.99 -9.32
CA THR A 54 3.08 -2.98 -10.74
C THR A 54 3.66 -4.34 -11.12
N ARG A 55 3.28 -4.88 -12.26
CA ARG A 55 3.88 -6.10 -12.77
C ARG A 55 5.40 -5.94 -12.90
N PRO A 56 6.21 -6.86 -12.34
CA PRO A 56 7.66 -6.78 -12.49
C PRO A 56 8.09 -6.91 -13.94
N SER A 57 9.08 -6.10 -14.37
CA SER A 57 9.69 -6.22 -15.67
C SER A 57 11.09 -6.82 -15.56
N PHE A 58 11.34 -7.87 -16.35
CA PHE A 58 12.66 -8.50 -16.46
C PHE A 58 13.39 -8.08 -17.75
N LYS A 59 12.76 -7.22 -18.57
CA LYS A 59 13.35 -6.71 -19.81
C LYS A 59 13.74 -5.25 -19.65
N ARG A 60 14.97 -4.91 -20.05
CA ARG A 60 15.47 -3.53 -20.05
C ARG A 60 14.59 -2.64 -20.93
N GLY A 61 14.18 -1.48 -20.40
CA GLY A 61 13.36 -0.50 -21.14
C GLY A 61 11.85 -0.79 -21.16
N VAL A 62 11.39 -1.90 -20.58
CA VAL A 62 9.97 -2.20 -20.45
C VAL A 62 9.49 -1.72 -19.09
N ASN A 63 8.57 -0.75 -19.08
CA ASN A 63 7.91 -0.24 -17.90
C ASN A 63 6.43 -0.62 -17.95
N HIS A 64 5.95 -1.32 -16.93
CA HIS A 64 4.53 -1.60 -16.76
C HIS A 64 3.84 -0.44 -16.03
N LYS A 65 2.54 -0.30 -16.25
CA LYS A 65 1.69 0.65 -15.53
C LYS A 65 1.32 0.06 -14.18
N VAL A 66 0.90 0.92 -13.24
CA VAL A 66 0.31 0.45 -11.98
C VAL A 66 -0.94 -0.36 -12.30
N SER A 67 -0.98 -1.60 -11.83
CA SER A 67 -2.04 -2.56 -12.13
C SER A 67 -3.03 -2.69 -10.98
N LEU A 68 -2.57 -2.42 -9.76
CA LEU A 68 -3.34 -2.56 -8.54
C LEU A 68 -3.10 -1.38 -7.60
N LEU A 69 -4.18 -0.83 -7.06
CA LEU A 69 -4.17 0.07 -5.90
C LEU A 69 -4.79 -0.68 -4.73
N GLN A 70 -4.05 -0.82 -3.64
CA GLN A 70 -4.52 -1.46 -2.41
C GLN A 70 -4.86 -0.38 -1.40
N VAL A 71 -6.07 -0.42 -0.85
CA VAL A 71 -6.49 0.52 0.18
C VAL A 71 -7.16 -0.25 1.31
N ALA A 72 -6.60 -0.14 2.50
CA ALA A 72 -7.07 -0.85 3.68
C ALA A 72 -7.47 0.11 4.80
N CYS A 73 -8.48 -0.25 5.54
CA CYS A 73 -8.76 0.25 6.87
C CYS A 73 -8.65 -0.90 7.89
N HIS A 74 -9.11 -0.72 9.13
CA HIS A 74 -8.84 -1.64 10.25
C HIS A 74 -9.05 -3.14 9.93
N ASN A 75 -10.15 -3.51 9.26
CA ASN A 75 -10.55 -4.91 9.08
C ASN A 75 -10.94 -5.28 7.64
N ILE A 76 -10.71 -4.38 6.68
CA ILE A 76 -11.04 -4.62 5.28
C ILE A 76 -9.99 -3.99 4.37
N CYS A 77 -9.61 -4.71 3.32
CA CYS A 77 -8.73 -4.24 2.26
C CYS A 77 -9.45 -4.33 0.91
N PHE A 78 -9.46 -3.24 0.17
CA PHE A 78 -9.97 -3.18 -1.19
C PHE A 78 -8.81 -3.22 -2.18
N LEU A 79 -8.92 -4.10 -3.18
CA LEU A 79 -7.99 -4.27 -4.27
C LEU A 79 -8.62 -3.69 -5.54
N PHE A 80 -8.27 -2.45 -5.86
CA PHE A 80 -8.73 -1.78 -7.09
C PHE A 80 -7.88 -2.26 -8.26
N ARG A 81 -8.47 -3.06 -9.14
CA ARG A 81 -7.83 -3.60 -10.34
C ARG A 81 -7.74 -2.54 -11.44
N LEU A 82 -6.74 -1.66 -11.38
CA LEU A 82 -6.58 -0.54 -12.30
C LEU A 82 -6.37 -0.99 -13.76
N ASN A 83 -5.85 -2.18 -13.97
CA ASN A 83 -5.75 -2.78 -15.31
C ASN A 83 -7.11 -3.15 -15.92
N HIS A 84 -8.18 -3.27 -15.12
CA HIS A 84 -9.55 -3.52 -15.57
C HIS A 84 -10.40 -2.26 -15.62
N THR A 85 -10.32 -1.42 -14.58
CA THR A 85 -11.20 -0.24 -14.44
C THR A 85 -10.58 1.06 -14.92
N GLY A 86 -9.23 1.11 -15.03
CA GLY A 86 -8.51 2.37 -15.10
C GLY A 86 -8.62 3.14 -13.78
N ILE A 87 -8.19 4.39 -13.79
CA ILE A 87 -8.44 5.33 -12.69
C ILE A 87 -9.79 6.02 -12.96
N THR A 88 -10.80 5.62 -12.20
CA THR A 88 -12.15 6.19 -12.27
C THR A 88 -12.21 7.54 -11.55
N PRO A 89 -13.24 8.40 -11.81
CA PRO A 89 -13.45 9.64 -11.06
C PRO A 89 -13.54 9.43 -9.54
N ASP A 90 -14.08 8.29 -9.09
CA ASP A 90 -14.14 7.97 -7.66
C ASP A 90 -12.76 7.67 -7.07
N ILE A 91 -11.87 7.01 -7.82
CA ILE A 91 -10.47 6.83 -7.40
C ILE A 91 -9.77 8.18 -7.32
N ILE A 92 -9.98 9.09 -8.28
CA ILE A 92 -9.44 10.45 -8.23
C ILE A 92 -9.94 11.15 -6.95
N ARG A 93 -11.23 11.08 -6.65
CA ARG A 93 -11.81 11.62 -5.41
C ARG A 93 -11.13 11.08 -4.15
N LEU A 94 -10.83 9.77 -4.12
CA LEU A 94 -10.10 9.16 -3.01
C LEU A 94 -8.67 9.70 -2.89
N LEU A 95 -7.96 9.80 -4.02
CA LEU A 95 -6.56 10.28 -4.07
C LEU A 95 -6.44 11.75 -3.70
N GLU A 96 -7.42 12.58 -4.07
CA GLU A 96 -7.45 14.03 -3.82
C GLU A 96 -8.00 14.40 -2.44
N ASP A 97 -8.69 13.48 -1.76
CA ASP A 97 -9.28 13.76 -0.44
C ASP A 97 -8.23 14.21 0.58
N THR A 98 -8.51 15.31 1.25
CA THR A 98 -7.62 15.90 2.27
C THR A 98 -8.05 15.60 3.70
N SER A 99 -9.26 15.05 3.90
CA SER A 99 -9.83 14.79 5.22
C SER A 99 -9.33 13.49 5.84
N VAL A 100 -9.19 12.44 5.02
CA VAL A 100 -8.76 11.12 5.49
C VAL A 100 -7.28 10.90 5.18
N PRO A 101 -6.40 10.73 6.20
CA PRO A 101 -4.99 10.48 5.98
C PRO A 101 -4.77 9.10 5.33
N LYS A 102 -3.95 9.10 4.29
CA LYS A 102 -3.52 7.93 3.53
C LYS A 102 -2.07 7.61 3.86
N ILE A 103 -1.85 6.50 4.55
CA ILE A 103 -0.55 6.10 5.06
C ILE A 103 0.07 5.06 4.14
N GLY A 104 1.30 5.27 3.74
CA GLY A 104 2.08 4.31 2.97
C GLY A 104 3.57 4.50 3.15
N LEU A 105 4.35 3.78 2.37
CA LEU A 105 5.80 3.80 2.45
C LEU A 105 6.38 4.33 1.14
N SER A 106 7.22 5.37 1.20
CA SER A 106 7.92 5.92 0.02
C SER A 106 7.00 6.39 -1.11
N TRP A 107 5.95 7.13 -0.78
CA TRP A 107 4.87 7.57 -1.68
C TRP A 107 5.30 8.29 -2.96
N HIS A 108 6.50 8.87 -2.99
CA HIS A 108 6.93 9.68 -4.14
C HIS A 108 6.86 8.91 -5.46
N ASP A 109 7.36 7.68 -5.46
CA ASP A 109 7.42 6.86 -6.67
C ASP A 109 6.03 6.35 -7.07
N ASP A 110 5.21 5.95 -6.08
CA ASP A 110 3.82 5.50 -6.31
C ASP A 110 2.97 6.60 -6.92
N LEU A 111 3.02 7.81 -6.37
CA LEU A 111 2.30 8.97 -6.91
C LEU A 111 2.76 9.33 -8.32
N ASN A 112 4.05 9.31 -8.59
CA ASN A 112 4.59 9.55 -9.94
C ASN A 112 4.07 8.49 -10.94
N MET A 113 3.95 7.25 -10.52
CA MET A 113 3.42 6.19 -11.39
C MET A 113 1.91 6.31 -11.59
N LEU A 114 1.15 6.70 -10.56
CA LEU A 114 -0.29 6.98 -10.68
C LEU A 114 -0.57 8.19 -11.57
N HIS A 115 0.25 9.25 -11.50
CA HIS A 115 0.14 10.43 -12.39
C HIS A 115 0.36 10.10 -13.87
N LYS A 116 1.02 8.99 -14.21
CA LYS A 116 1.09 8.51 -15.59
C LYS A 116 -0.25 7.93 -16.09
N LEU A 117 -1.19 7.66 -15.20
CA LEU A 117 -2.51 7.10 -15.54
C LEU A 117 -3.61 8.17 -15.56
N ALA A 118 -3.52 9.19 -14.70
CA ALA A 118 -4.48 10.27 -14.61
C ALA A 118 -3.90 11.50 -13.92
N ASP A 119 -4.41 12.67 -14.24
CA ASP A 119 -4.11 13.91 -13.53
C ASP A 119 -4.99 14.01 -12.28
N PHE A 120 -4.35 14.28 -11.14
CA PHE A 120 -5.01 14.55 -9.86
C PHE A 120 -4.09 15.34 -8.95
N LYS A 121 -4.63 16.00 -7.93
CA LYS A 121 -3.85 16.68 -6.90
C LYS A 121 -3.83 15.79 -5.65
N ALA A 122 -2.68 15.21 -5.32
CA ALA A 122 -2.56 14.35 -4.15
C ALA A 122 -3.03 15.07 -2.87
N GLY A 123 -3.93 14.41 -2.15
CA GLY A 123 -4.51 14.92 -0.89
C GLY A 123 -3.61 14.66 0.32
N ASN A 124 -4.19 14.16 1.40
CA ASN A 124 -3.48 13.93 2.67
C ASN A 124 -2.72 12.58 2.65
N PHE A 125 -1.50 12.57 2.10
CA PHE A 125 -0.60 11.42 2.09
C PHE A 125 0.50 11.56 3.14
N ILE A 126 0.68 10.55 3.98
CA ILE A 126 1.68 10.49 5.04
C ILE A 126 2.64 9.34 4.77
N ASP A 127 3.94 9.62 4.74
CA ASP A 127 4.98 8.63 4.52
C ASP A 127 5.49 8.06 5.84
N LEU A 128 5.36 6.75 6.01
CA LEU A 128 5.84 6.03 7.20
C LEU A 128 7.34 6.21 7.44
N GLN A 129 8.15 6.33 6.39
CA GLN A 129 9.60 6.54 6.56
C GLN A 129 9.91 7.83 7.32
N LYS A 130 9.10 8.88 7.14
CA LYS A 130 9.25 10.13 7.89
C LYS A 130 8.79 9.96 9.33
N CYS A 131 7.62 9.34 9.55
CA CYS A 131 7.05 9.14 10.87
C CYS A 131 7.95 8.28 11.78
N VAL A 132 8.50 7.18 11.26
CA VAL A 132 9.33 6.28 12.07
C VAL A 132 10.70 6.90 12.42
N GLY A 133 11.18 7.86 11.62
CA GLY A 133 12.38 8.64 11.92
C GLY A 133 12.23 9.48 13.19
N GLU A 134 11.03 10.00 13.48
CA GLU A 134 10.75 10.77 14.69
C GLU A 134 10.89 9.94 15.99
N ILE A 135 10.71 8.63 15.91
CA ILE A 135 10.90 7.70 17.03
C ILE A 135 12.26 7.00 17.01
N GLY A 136 13.20 7.49 16.17
CA GLY A 136 14.59 7.03 16.10
C GLY A 136 14.80 5.75 15.28
N ILE A 137 13.85 5.33 14.44
CA ILE A 137 14.03 4.20 13.52
C ILE A 137 14.62 4.73 12.20
N GLU A 138 15.79 4.19 11.82
CA GLU A 138 16.50 4.54 10.59
C GLU A 138 16.25 3.55 9.44
N ASP A 139 15.53 2.45 9.70
CA ASP A 139 15.17 1.48 8.67
C ASP A 139 14.12 2.06 7.72
N LEU A 140 14.34 1.85 6.41
CA LEU A 140 13.46 2.35 5.36
C LEU A 140 12.52 1.28 4.76
N SER A 141 12.75 0.00 5.05
CA SER A 141 11.89 -1.07 4.53
C SER A 141 10.75 -1.40 5.49
N LEU A 142 9.53 -1.53 4.95
CA LEU A 142 8.33 -1.89 5.73
C LEU A 142 8.54 -3.18 6.53
N GLN A 143 9.21 -4.19 5.96
CA GLN A 143 9.50 -5.46 6.65
C GLN A 143 10.31 -5.26 7.92
N LYS A 144 11.34 -4.40 7.90
CA LYS A 144 12.17 -4.12 9.06
C LYS A 144 11.46 -3.24 10.08
N ILE A 145 10.75 -2.20 9.61
CA ILE A 145 9.94 -1.32 10.45
C ILE A 145 8.90 -2.16 11.20
N TYR A 146 8.16 -3.01 10.49
CA TYR A 146 7.15 -3.86 11.09
C TYR A 146 7.75 -4.88 12.09
N ALA A 147 8.87 -5.52 11.72
CA ALA A 147 9.58 -6.45 12.61
C ALA A 147 10.05 -5.76 13.90
N ASN A 148 10.57 -4.54 13.77
CA ASN A 148 11.05 -3.74 14.91
C ASN A 148 9.90 -3.35 15.85
N ILE A 149 8.80 -2.82 15.32
CA ILE A 149 7.70 -2.29 16.11
C ILE A 149 6.79 -3.43 16.64
N PHE A 150 6.39 -4.36 15.77
CA PHE A 150 5.38 -5.37 16.08
C PHE A 150 5.91 -6.78 16.31
N GLY A 151 7.16 -7.09 15.92
CA GLY A 151 7.75 -8.42 16.08
C GLY A 151 7.17 -9.48 15.17
N GLY A 152 6.67 -9.06 14.06
CA GLY A 152 6.16 -9.94 13.02
C GLY A 152 6.99 -9.86 11.74
N LYS A 153 6.84 -10.88 10.90
CA LYS A 153 7.48 -10.97 9.58
C LYS A 153 6.44 -10.77 8.48
N ILE A 154 6.59 -9.68 7.70
CA ILE A 154 5.84 -9.49 6.46
C ILE A 154 6.45 -10.37 5.38
N SER A 155 5.60 -11.13 4.66
CA SER A 155 6.03 -11.94 3.51
C SER A 155 6.36 -11.04 2.32
N LYS A 156 7.42 -11.38 1.59
CA LYS A 156 7.78 -10.76 0.30
C LYS A 156 7.43 -11.64 -0.90
N GLY A 157 6.72 -12.74 -0.69
CA GLY A 157 6.43 -13.73 -1.73
C GLY A 157 5.66 -13.19 -2.93
N GLN A 158 4.92 -12.10 -2.75
CA GLN A 158 4.10 -11.49 -3.80
C GLN A 158 4.84 -10.46 -4.68
N GLN A 159 6.10 -10.14 -4.40
CA GLN A 159 6.87 -9.15 -5.17
C GLN A 159 7.06 -9.51 -6.65
N LEU A 160 6.97 -10.79 -7.01
CA LEU A 160 7.11 -11.29 -8.37
C LEU A 160 5.77 -11.68 -9.01
N THR A 161 4.66 -11.36 -8.38
CA THR A 161 3.31 -11.66 -8.88
C THR A 161 3.02 -10.89 -10.15
N ASN A 162 2.39 -11.56 -11.10
CA ASN A 162 1.83 -10.89 -12.28
C ASN A 162 0.50 -10.22 -11.92
N TRP A 163 0.59 -8.98 -11.45
CA TRP A 163 -0.58 -8.19 -11.05
C TRP A 163 -1.52 -7.81 -12.20
N GLU A 164 -1.16 -8.10 -13.45
CA GLU A 164 -2.00 -7.93 -14.64
C GLU A 164 -2.80 -9.20 -14.97
N SER A 165 -2.58 -10.32 -14.25
CA SER A 165 -3.31 -11.57 -14.46
C SER A 165 -4.80 -11.40 -14.19
N ASP A 166 -5.66 -12.09 -14.96
CA ASP A 166 -7.11 -12.09 -14.74
C ASP A 166 -7.50 -12.71 -13.40
N VAL A 167 -6.68 -13.60 -12.88
CA VAL A 167 -6.84 -14.24 -11.57
C VAL A 167 -5.69 -13.82 -10.66
N LEU A 168 -6.02 -13.31 -9.48
CA LEU A 168 -5.09 -12.97 -8.40
C LEU A 168 -4.98 -14.09 -7.37
#